data_ab74d4947cef177a2c7872e563257a34
#
_entry.id   ab74d4947cef177a2c7872e563257a34
#
_cell.length_a   1.000
_cell.length_b   1.000
_cell.length_c   1.000
_cell.angle_alpha   90.00
_cell.angle_beta   90.00
_cell.angle_gamma   90.00
#
_symmetry.space_group_name_H-M   'P 1'
#
loop_
_entity.id
_entity.type
_entity.pdbx_description
1 polymer ?
#
loop_
_entity_poly.entity_id
_entity_poly.type
_entity_poly.pdbx_seq_one_letter_code
_entity_poly.pdbx_strand_id
1 'polypeptide(L)'
;MALRKNTTLVNDGGSNRTIKPIGYDVGRAATAAADSVGRPGRGAVDAAIKGGALASAKANLAGVSPTISSTVTDTSERDAYLESLKAQLDAQTAAYDQLLAYNQQMYEAQQKQAAQQREDNARRAYIAKEMALKNLPGQLAREGINGGLAESSYVRLNNRYNSSLADADNAYSDAVNQAYLDMIQANREPQSGKLNAQASYSAGLAKAPKAKTKTTKKDNPNYNAALQDSYNMLRRAGYSDSMAARLLGLE
;
A
#
# COMPACT_ATOMS: atom_id res chain seq x y z
N MET A 1 27.90 -13.13 2.76
CA MET A 1 27.00 -13.07 1.59
C MET A 1 26.37 -11.68 1.52
N ALA A 2 26.81 -10.86 0.57
CA ALA A 2 26.41 -9.46 0.46
C ALA A 2 25.22 -9.35 -0.49
N LEU A 3 24.08 -8.83 0.01
CA LEU A 3 22.90 -8.50 -0.77
C LEU A 3 23.14 -7.20 -1.55
N ARG A 4 23.17 -7.31 -2.87
CA ARG A 4 23.20 -6.15 -3.78
C ARG A 4 21.83 -5.50 -3.81
N LYS A 5 21.79 -4.22 -3.43
CA LYS A 5 20.64 -3.34 -3.64
C LYS A 5 20.61 -2.91 -5.11
N ASN A 6 19.62 -3.39 -5.87
CA ASN A 6 19.27 -2.83 -7.19
C ASN A 6 18.41 -1.58 -6.98
N THR A 7 19.01 -0.44 -7.14
CA THR A 7 18.31 0.85 -7.26
C THR A 7 18.09 1.11 -8.75
N THR A 8 16.87 0.91 -9.23
CA THR A 8 16.46 1.34 -10.57
C THR A 8 16.10 2.81 -10.49
N LEU A 9 16.95 3.68 -11.01
CA LEU A 9 16.68 5.08 -11.25
C LEU A 9 15.72 5.17 -12.45
N VAL A 10 14.47 5.54 -12.20
CA VAL A 10 13.55 5.99 -13.25
C VAL A 10 13.87 7.43 -13.54
N ASN A 11 14.42 7.66 -14.73
CA ASN A 11 14.76 8.98 -15.25
C ASN A 11 13.50 9.56 -15.92
N ASP A 12 12.74 10.37 -15.18
CA ASP A 12 11.64 11.16 -15.74
C ASP A 12 12.23 12.31 -16.55
N GLY A 13 12.36 12.05 -17.84
CA GLY A 13 12.72 13.04 -18.84
C GLY A 13 11.68 14.14 -18.90
N GLY A 14 11.88 15.19 -18.13
CA GLY A 14 11.16 16.46 -18.23
C GLY A 14 11.39 17.09 -19.61
N SER A 15 10.47 16.86 -20.53
CA SER A 15 10.39 17.54 -21.80
C SER A 15 9.90 18.98 -21.58
N ASN A 16 10.84 19.89 -21.39
CA ASN A 16 10.61 21.34 -21.46
C ASN A 16 10.26 21.71 -22.91
N ARG A 17 9.00 21.63 -23.27
CA ARG A 17 8.51 22.19 -24.51
C ARG A 17 8.33 23.69 -24.32
N THR A 18 9.35 24.44 -24.74
CA THR A 18 9.27 25.88 -24.95
C THR A 18 8.24 26.14 -26.05
N ILE A 19 7.04 26.61 -25.66
CA ILE A 19 6.04 27.07 -26.61
C ILE A 19 6.57 28.39 -27.21
N LYS A 20 7.05 28.32 -28.43
CA LYS A 20 7.34 29.55 -29.21
C LYS A 20 6.02 30.27 -29.49
N PRO A 21 5.89 31.57 -29.23
CA PRO A 21 4.71 32.32 -29.63
C PRO A 21 4.65 32.33 -31.15
N ILE A 22 3.53 31.83 -31.68
CA ILE A 22 3.22 31.98 -33.11
C ILE A 22 2.91 33.45 -33.34
N GLY A 23 3.89 34.19 -33.84
CA GLY A 23 3.66 35.52 -34.31
C GLY A 23 2.79 35.46 -35.56
N TYR A 24 1.57 35.90 -35.41
CA TYR A 24 0.73 36.18 -36.58
C TYR A 24 1.25 37.41 -37.26
N ASP A 25 1.96 37.22 -38.35
CA ASP A 25 2.33 38.27 -39.27
C ASP A 25 1.10 38.65 -40.11
N VAL A 26 0.29 39.58 -39.58
CA VAL A 26 -0.94 40.08 -40.23
C VAL A 26 -0.62 41.27 -41.14
N GLY A 27 0.62 41.41 -41.58
CA GLY A 27 1.12 42.63 -42.19
C GLY A 27 1.48 42.60 -43.66
N ARG A 28 1.15 41.59 -44.48
CA ARG A 28 1.65 41.60 -45.87
C ARG A 28 0.77 41.00 -46.96
N ALA A 29 -0.54 41.09 -46.85
CA ALA A 29 -1.43 40.67 -47.95
C ALA A 29 -2.38 41.77 -48.47
N ALA A 30 -2.14 43.04 -48.09
CA ALA A 30 -3.09 44.09 -48.46
C ALA A 30 -2.54 45.15 -49.47
N THR A 31 -1.33 44.96 -50.05
CA THR A 31 -0.74 46.02 -50.94
C THR A 31 -0.53 45.59 -52.39
N ALA A 32 -1.05 44.46 -52.84
CA ALA A 32 -0.87 44.00 -54.22
C ALA A 32 -2.12 43.99 -55.11
N ALA A 33 -3.23 44.55 -54.67
CA ALA A 33 -4.48 44.60 -55.47
C ALA A 33 -5.05 46.03 -55.64
N ALA A 34 -4.23 47.06 -55.62
CA ALA A 34 -4.74 48.43 -55.63
C ALA A 34 -4.64 49.11 -57.03
N ASP A 35 -4.38 48.40 -58.15
CA ASP A 35 -4.16 49.06 -59.39
C ASP A 35 -4.99 48.61 -60.60
N SER A 36 -6.16 48.02 -60.36
CA SER A 36 -7.08 47.85 -61.50
C SER A 36 -8.51 47.52 -61.04
N VAL A 37 -9.25 48.41 -60.39
CA VAL A 37 -10.70 48.44 -60.54
C VAL A 37 -11.25 49.82 -60.16
N GLY A 38 -12.13 50.31 -60.96
CA GLY A 38 -12.80 51.61 -60.75
C GLY A 38 -13.42 51.73 -59.38
N ARG A 39 -13.47 52.93 -58.79
CA ARG A 39 -13.97 53.24 -57.45
C ARG A 39 -15.22 52.42 -57.10
N PRO A 40 -15.15 51.48 -56.18
CA PRO A 40 -16.33 50.77 -55.79
C PRO A 40 -17.35 51.73 -55.24
N GLY A 41 -18.63 51.65 -55.71
CA GLY A 41 -19.72 52.47 -55.18
C GLY A 41 -19.82 52.34 -53.67
N ARG A 42 -20.24 53.40 -52.96
CA ARG A 42 -20.33 53.43 -51.48
C ARG A 42 -20.97 52.17 -50.89
N GLY A 43 -21.93 51.56 -51.59
CA GLY A 43 -22.59 50.31 -51.15
C GLY A 43 -21.68 49.09 -51.14
N ALA A 44 -20.65 48.99 -52.04
CA ALA A 44 -19.73 47.86 -52.07
C ALA A 44 -18.71 47.94 -50.91
N VAL A 45 -18.28 49.15 -50.56
CA VAL A 45 -17.39 49.38 -49.41
C VAL A 45 -18.11 49.09 -48.07
N ASP A 46 -19.35 49.56 -47.95
CA ASP A 46 -20.18 49.28 -46.76
C ASP A 46 -20.46 47.77 -46.59
N ALA A 47 -20.68 47.03 -47.68
CA ALA A 47 -20.89 45.59 -47.63
C ALA A 47 -19.60 44.84 -47.22
N ALA A 48 -18.44 45.29 -47.73
CA ALA A 48 -17.16 44.74 -47.37
C ALA A 48 -16.78 44.97 -45.86
N ILE A 49 -17.06 46.22 -45.37
CA ILE A 49 -16.84 46.57 -43.96
C ILE A 49 -17.74 45.73 -43.07
N LYS A 50 -19.04 45.61 -43.37
CA LYS A 50 -20.00 44.78 -42.62
C LYS A 50 -19.62 43.30 -42.65
N GLY A 51 -19.25 42.73 -43.81
CA GLY A 51 -18.85 41.36 -43.92
C GLY A 51 -17.57 41.03 -43.11
N GLY A 52 -16.60 41.93 -43.14
CA GLY A 52 -15.37 41.77 -42.32
C GLY A 52 -15.65 41.84 -40.81
N ALA A 53 -16.52 42.77 -40.36
CA ALA A 53 -16.89 42.89 -38.95
C ALA A 53 -17.64 41.66 -38.44
N LEU A 54 -18.52 41.05 -39.24
CA LEU A 54 -19.23 39.84 -38.90
C LEU A 54 -18.30 38.66 -38.79
N ALA A 55 -17.34 38.51 -39.71
CA ALA A 55 -16.34 37.43 -39.65
C ALA A 55 -15.46 37.57 -38.40
N SER A 56 -15.03 38.76 -38.04
CA SER A 56 -14.23 39.04 -36.84
C SER A 56 -15.02 38.82 -35.56
N ALA A 57 -16.29 39.26 -35.50
CA ALA A 57 -17.16 39.04 -34.37
C ALA A 57 -17.41 37.51 -34.10
N LYS A 58 -17.60 36.74 -35.16
CA LYS A 58 -17.72 35.26 -35.04
C LYS A 58 -16.42 34.61 -34.66
N ALA A 59 -15.27 35.10 -35.15
CA ALA A 59 -13.96 34.57 -34.77
C ALA A 59 -13.64 34.80 -33.29
N ASN A 60 -14.04 35.94 -32.72
CA ASN A 60 -13.86 36.22 -31.29
C ASN A 60 -14.64 35.24 -30.39
N LEU A 61 -15.76 34.70 -30.85
CA LEU A 61 -16.57 33.72 -30.11
C LEU A 61 -16.14 32.27 -30.40
N ALA A 62 -15.43 32.03 -31.53
CA ALA A 62 -15.09 30.71 -32.03
C ALA A 62 -14.06 30.04 -31.14
N GLY A 63 -13.93 29.81 -30.11
CA GLY A 63 -12.95 29.16 -29.22
C GLY A 63 -13.22 29.43 -27.74
N VAL A 64 -14.27 30.23 -27.44
CA VAL A 64 -14.64 30.54 -26.07
C VAL A 64 -15.97 29.90 -25.77
N SER A 65 -15.94 28.82 -24.94
CA SER A 65 -17.16 28.15 -24.50
C SER A 65 -17.96 29.02 -23.54
N PRO A 66 -19.31 29.03 -23.63
CA PRO A 66 -20.17 29.82 -22.75
C PRO A 66 -20.10 29.38 -21.29
N THR A 67 -19.70 28.15 -21.04
CA THR A 67 -19.61 27.58 -19.69
C THR A 67 -18.24 27.02 -19.39
N ILE A 68 -17.80 27.19 -18.15
CA ILE A 68 -16.60 26.55 -17.61
C ILE A 68 -17.06 25.38 -16.74
N SER A 69 -16.54 24.16 -17.00
CA SER A 69 -16.78 22.99 -16.19
C SER A 69 -15.66 22.82 -15.18
N SER A 70 -15.97 22.85 -13.90
CA SER A 70 -15.04 22.51 -12.82
C SER A 70 -15.46 21.18 -12.22
N THR A 71 -14.53 20.22 -12.22
CA THR A 71 -14.75 18.88 -11.67
C THR A 71 -13.98 18.76 -10.35
N VAL A 72 -14.70 18.57 -9.26
CA VAL A 72 -14.14 18.31 -7.93
C VAL A 72 -14.42 16.85 -7.59
N THR A 73 -13.35 16.11 -7.27
CA THR A 73 -13.45 14.72 -6.82
C THR A 73 -13.34 14.70 -5.30
N ASP A 74 -14.38 14.23 -4.63
CA ASP A 74 -14.42 14.03 -3.19
C ASP A 74 -14.08 12.58 -2.88
N THR A 75 -12.96 12.36 -2.21
CA THR A 75 -12.44 11.05 -1.80
C THR A 75 -12.59 10.81 -0.29
N SER A 76 -13.11 11.76 0.47
CA SER A 76 -13.10 11.74 1.95
C SER A 76 -13.76 10.50 2.54
N GLU A 77 -14.92 10.08 2.04
CA GLU A 77 -15.62 8.88 2.50
C GLU A 77 -14.83 7.61 2.19
N ARG A 78 -14.19 7.56 1.02
CA ARG A 78 -13.36 6.44 0.62
C ARG A 78 -12.11 6.34 1.50
N ASP A 79 -11.44 7.45 1.73
CA ASP A 79 -10.20 7.50 2.50
C ASP A 79 -10.46 7.13 3.96
N ALA A 80 -11.54 7.65 4.58
CA ALA A 80 -11.96 7.25 5.92
C ALA A 80 -12.31 5.76 6.01
N TYR A 81 -12.99 5.20 5.00
CA TYR A 81 -13.28 3.76 4.95
C TYR A 81 -11.99 2.93 4.86
N LEU A 82 -11.04 3.31 3.99
CA LEU A 82 -9.78 2.59 3.83
C LEU A 82 -8.91 2.67 5.10
N GLU A 83 -8.90 3.81 5.78
CA GLU A 83 -8.20 3.99 7.05
C GLU A 83 -8.80 3.10 8.14
N SER A 84 -10.13 3.06 8.27
CA SER A 84 -10.81 2.18 9.24
C SER A 84 -10.54 0.70 8.96
N LEU A 85 -10.55 0.30 7.69
CA LEU A 85 -10.28 -1.07 7.28
C LEU A 85 -8.83 -1.48 7.57
N LYS A 86 -7.89 -0.57 7.35
CA LYS A 86 -6.48 -0.77 7.69
C LYS A 86 -6.27 -0.87 9.20
N ALA A 87 -6.88 0.03 9.97
CA ALA A 87 -6.80 -0.02 11.44
C ALA A 87 -7.34 -1.34 12.00
N GLN A 88 -8.43 -1.88 11.42
CA GLN A 88 -8.96 -3.19 11.79
C GLN A 88 -7.98 -4.34 11.47
N LEU A 89 -7.35 -4.32 10.29
CA LEU A 89 -6.34 -5.31 9.92
C LEU A 89 -5.14 -5.25 10.87
N ASP A 90 -4.62 -4.04 11.13
CA ASP A 90 -3.46 -3.84 11.99
C ASP A 90 -3.75 -4.33 13.42
N ALA A 91 -4.93 -4.02 13.97
CA ALA A 91 -5.35 -4.48 15.30
C ALA A 91 -5.48 -6.02 15.36
N GLN A 92 -6.10 -6.65 14.37
CA GLN A 92 -6.22 -8.11 14.32
C GLN A 92 -4.86 -8.78 14.15
N THR A 93 -4.00 -8.26 13.29
CA THR A 93 -2.66 -8.79 13.06
C THR A 93 -1.82 -8.68 14.34
N ALA A 94 -1.86 -7.54 15.04
CA ALA A 94 -1.16 -7.35 16.30
C ALA A 94 -1.64 -8.33 17.39
N ALA A 95 -2.95 -8.61 17.48
CA ALA A 95 -3.48 -9.58 18.42
C ALA A 95 -2.98 -11.01 18.13
N TYR A 96 -2.95 -11.41 16.86
CA TYR A 96 -2.40 -12.71 16.48
C TYR A 96 -0.89 -12.80 16.68
N ASP A 97 -0.14 -11.71 16.46
CA ASP A 97 1.30 -11.68 16.75
C ASP A 97 1.60 -11.82 18.23
N GLN A 98 0.77 -11.24 19.11
CA GLN A 98 0.87 -11.43 20.56
C GLN A 98 0.61 -12.87 20.94
N LEU A 99 -0.38 -13.56 20.34
CA LEU A 99 -0.66 -14.98 20.60
C LEU A 99 0.52 -15.86 20.14
N LEU A 100 1.09 -15.60 18.98
CA LEU A 100 2.28 -16.32 18.50
C LEU A 100 3.47 -16.14 19.43
N ALA A 101 3.72 -14.91 19.90
CA ALA A 101 4.79 -14.61 20.84
C ALA A 101 4.54 -15.31 22.19
N TYR A 102 3.31 -15.34 22.68
CA TYR A 102 2.94 -16.07 23.89
C TYR A 102 3.19 -17.58 23.75
N ASN A 103 2.77 -18.19 22.64
CA ASN A 103 3.00 -19.61 22.38
C ASN A 103 4.51 -19.93 22.33
N GLN A 104 5.31 -19.05 21.76
CA GLN A 104 6.77 -19.17 21.75
C GLN A 104 7.36 -19.12 23.17
N GLN A 105 6.91 -18.18 24.01
CA GLN A 105 7.32 -18.07 25.40
C GLN A 105 6.94 -19.32 26.21
N MET A 106 5.74 -19.87 25.98
CA MET A 106 5.29 -21.11 26.62
C MET A 106 6.18 -22.29 26.24
N TYR A 107 6.52 -22.42 24.96
CA TYR A 107 7.46 -23.45 24.49
C TYR A 107 8.82 -23.32 25.18
N GLU A 108 9.40 -22.12 25.23
CA GLU A 108 10.69 -21.87 25.89
C GLU A 108 10.64 -22.17 27.41
N ALA A 109 9.53 -21.83 28.06
CA ALA A 109 9.33 -22.14 29.47
C ALA A 109 9.27 -23.67 29.71
N GLN A 110 8.53 -24.40 28.89
CA GLN A 110 8.44 -25.87 28.95
C GLN A 110 9.80 -26.52 28.67
N GLN A 111 10.55 -26.04 27.68
CA GLN A 111 11.90 -26.52 27.37
C GLN A 111 12.84 -26.31 28.56
N LYS A 112 12.78 -25.13 29.19
CA LYS A 112 13.59 -24.82 30.39
C LYS A 112 13.20 -25.73 31.57
N GLN A 113 11.92 -25.97 31.78
CA GLN A 113 11.44 -26.86 32.81
C GLN A 113 11.91 -28.29 32.57
N ALA A 114 11.82 -28.79 31.34
CA ALA A 114 12.31 -30.11 30.98
C ALA A 114 13.82 -30.25 31.21
N ALA A 115 14.60 -29.21 30.88
CA ALA A 115 16.04 -29.18 31.14
C ALA A 115 16.35 -29.23 32.64
N GLN A 116 15.62 -28.50 33.47
CA GLN A 116 15.77 -28.55 34.94
C GLN A 116 15.42 -29.95 35.50
N GLN A 117 14.33 -30.56 35.02
CA GLN A 117 13.97 -31.91 35.42
C GLN A 117 15.05 -32.95 35.04
N ARG A 118 15.62 -32.84 33.84
CA ARG A 118 16.75 -33.68 33.41
C ARG A 118 17.95 -33.53 34.36
N GLU A 119 18.33 -32.30 34.68
CA GLU A 119 19.45 -32.01 35.58
C GLU A 119 19.17 -32.58 36.99
N ASP A 120 17.97 -32.37 37.55
CA ASP A 120 17.57 -32.89 38.84
C ASP A 120 17.59 -34.42 38.86
N ASN A 121 17.12 -35.09 37.80
CA ASN A 121 17.12 -36.55 37.70
C ASN A 121 18.55 -37.08 37.59
N ALA A 122 19.40 -36.45 36.79
CA ALA A 122 20.83 -36.79 36.68
C ALA A 122 21.54 -36.63 38.04
N ARG A 123 21.25 -35.55 38.76
CA ARG A 123 21.80 -35.30 40.12
C ARG A 123 21.35 -36.35 41.10
N ARG A 124 20.03 -36.70 41.10
CA ARG A 124 19.50 -37.78 41.96
C ARG A 124 20.17 -39.12 41.64
N ALA A 125 20.33 -39.48 40.35
CA ALA A 125 21.01 -40.67 39.91
C ALA A 125 22.46 -40.71 40.40
N TYR A 126 23.19 -39.58 40.32
CA TYR A 126 24.54 -39.44 40.83
C TYR A 126 24.60 -39.65 42.36
N ILE A 127 23.74 -38.98 43.12
CA ILE A 127 23.70 -39.13 44.58
C ILE A 127 23.37 -40.60 44.98
N ALA A 128 22.40 -41.25 44.28
CA ALA A 128 22.04 -42.65 44.52
C ALA A 128 23.25 -43.58 44.23
N LYS A 129 24.01 -43.32 43.18
CA LYS A 129 25.24 -44.03 42.84
C LYS A 129 26.27 -43.87 43.95
N GLU A 130 26.56 -42.66 44.40
CA GLU A 130 27.55 -42.38 45.46
C GLU A 130 27.15 -43.04 46.79
N MET A 131 25.87 -42.98 47.19
CA MET A 131 25.36 -43.68 48.38
C MET A 131 25.51 -45.19 48.25
N ALA A 132 25.17 -45.75 47.07
CA ALA A 132 25.31 -47.19 46.84
C ALA A 132 26.78 -47.60 46.87
N LEU A 133 27.70 -46.82 46.23
CA LEU A 133 29.13 -47.10 46.30
C LEU A 133 29.68 -47.11 47.72
N LYS A 134 29.23 -46.17 48.58
CA LYS A 134 29.61 -46.10 50.00
C LYS A 134 29.15 -47.31 50.80
N ASN A 135 27.95 -47.81 50.51
CA ASN A 135 27.34 -48.91 51.29
C ASN A 135 27.70 -50.32 50.76
N LEU A 136 28.09 -50.41 49.46
CA LEU A 136 28.35 -51.67 48.77
C LEU A 136 29.43 -52.53 49.48
N PRO A 137 30.59 -52.00 49.92
CA PRO A 137 31.60 -52.81 50.60
C PRO A 137 31.07 -53.50 51.88
N GLY A 138 30.28 -52.76 52.66
CA GLY A 138 29.65 -53.30 53.88
C GLY A 138 28.59 -54.38 53.61
N GLN A 139 27.87 -54.26 52.51
CA GLN A 139 26.91 -55.26 52.08
C GLN A 139 27.59 -56.50 51.58
N LEU A 140 28.61 -56.37 50.69
CA LEU A 140 29.41 -57.49 50.20
C LEU A 140 30.09 -58.27 51.31
N ALA A 141 30.66 -57.55 52.28
CA ALA A 141 31.28 -58.19 53.47
C ALA A 141 30.29 -59.01 54.32
N ARG A 142 29.08 -58.50 54.51
CA ARG A 142 27.99 -59.22 55.26
C ARG A 142 27.50 -60.45 54.51
N GLU A 143 27.49 -60.40 53.16
CA GLU A 143 27.06 -61.52 52.33
C GLU A 143 28.17 -62.50 52.01
N GLY A 144 29.39 -62.26 52.48
CA GLY A 144 30.57 -63.07 52.19
C GLY A 144 31.01 -63.12 50.75
N ILE A 145 30.67 -62.09 49.97
CA ILE A 145 30.95 -61.99 48.55
C ILE A 145 32.31 -61.34 48.33
N ASN A 146 33.23 -62.13 47.73
CA ASN A 146 34.60 -61.71 47.42
C ASN A 146 34.93 -61.92 45.92
N GLY A 147 35.97 -61.25 45.42
CA GLY A 147 36.50 -61.47 44.07
C GLY A 147 35.57 -61.01 42.94
N GLY A 148 35.45 -61.78 41.88
CA GLY A 148 34.76 -61.42 40.66
C GLY A 148 33.24 -61.11 40.83
N LEU A 149 32.59 -61.62 41.88
CA LEU A 149 31.21 -61.25 42.20
C LEU A 149 31.09 -59.82 42.74
N ALA A 150 32.11 -59.35 43.51
CA ALA A 150 32.16 -57.98 43.96
C ALA A 150 32.34 -57.04 42.79
N GLU A 151 33.22 -57.35 41.84
CA GLU A 151 33.42 -56.56 40.61
C GLU A 151 32.14 -56.47 39.78
N SER A 152 31.42 -57.59 39.62
CA SER A 152 30.15 -57.57 38.88
C SER A 152 29.07 -56.69 39.54
N SER A 153 29.11 -56.51 40.85
CA SER A 153 28.22 -55.63 41.59
C SER A 153 28.51 -54.17 41.31
N TYR A 154 29.80 -53.76 41.19
CA TYR A 154 30.19 -52.40 40.76
C TYR A 154 29.78 -52.16 39.33
N VAL A 155 29.95 -53.13 38.42
CA VAL A 155 29.51 -53.01 37.03
C VAL A 155 28.02 -52.81 36.94
N ARG A 156 27.22 -53.60 37.69
CA ARG A 156 25.73 -53.41 37.75
C ARG A 156 25.34 -52.03 38.23
N LEU A 157 26.02 -51.48 39.24
CA LEU A 157 25.75 -50.16 39.77
C LEU A 157 26.02 -49.07 38.73
N ASN A 158 27.17 -49.16 37.98
CA ASN A 158 27.47 -48.26 36.89
C ASN A 158 26.44 -48.36 35.75
N ASN A 159 26.04 -49.59 35.40
CA ASN A 159 25.03 -49.77 34.35
C ASN A 159 23.67 -49.15 34.76
N ARG A 160 23.23 -49.34 36.05
CA ARG A 160 22.04 -48.70 36.57
C ARG A 160 22.12 -47.15 36.51
N TYR A 161 23.28 -46.60 36.88
CA TYR A 161 23.49 -45.16 36.79
C TYR A 161 23.42 -44.65 35.34
N ASN A 162 24.10 -45.33 34.39
CA ASN A 162 24.05 -44.97 32.97
C ASN A 162 22.62 -45.11 32.39
N SER A 163 21.87 -46.14 32.81
CA SER A 163 20.48 -46.30 32.43
C SER A 163 19.63 -45.14 32.95
N SER A 164 19.81 -44.72 34.23
CA SER A 164 19.10 -43.59 34.78
C SER A 164 19.41 -42.28 34.10
N LEU A 165 20.64 -42.07 33.59
CA LEU A 165 21.01 -40.91 32.77
C LEU A 165 20.35 -40.97 31.41
N ALA A 166 20.37 -42.14 30.73
CA ALA A 166 19.66 -42.34 29.49
C ALA A 166 18.17 -42.11 29.58
N ASP A 167 17.54 -42.58 30.68
CA ASP A 167 16.12 -42.37 30.96
C ASP A 167 15.83 -40.86 31.13
N ALA A 168 16.71 -40.13 31.83
CA ALA A 168 16.58 -38.67 31.98
C ALA A 168 16.73 -37.93 30.65
N ASP A 169 17.64 -38.34 29.78
CA ASP A 169 17.85 -37.76 28.44
C ASP A 169 16.65 -38.08 27.53
N ASN A 170 16.14 -39.28 27.55
CA ASN A 170 14.94 -39.67 26.79
C ASN A 170 13.72 -38.85 27.24
N ALA A 171 13.50 -38.77 28.55
CA ALA A 171 12.39 -37.99 29.10
C ALA A 171 12.48 -36.49 28.73
N TYR A 172 13.67 -35.94 28.71
CA TYR A 172 13.93 -34.56 28.23
C TYR A 172 13.57 -34.42 26.75
N SER A 173 14.07 -35.33 25.92
CA SER A 173 13.80 -35.31 24.47
C SER A 173 12.31 -35.41 24.17
N ASP A 174 11.62 -36.32 24.85
CA ASP A 174 10.17 -36.52 24.69
C ASP A 174 9.40 -35.29 25.13
N ALA A 175 9.75 -34.68 26.27
CA ALA A 175 9.11 -33.46 26.76
C ALA A 175 9.30 -32.26 25.81
N VAL A 176 10.52 -32.10 25.26
CA VAL A 176 10.81 -31.02 24.27
C VAL A 176 10.07 -31.25 22.98
N ASN A 177 10.04 -32.49 22.48
CA ASN A 177 9.30 -32.84 21.26
C ASN A 177 7.80 -32.59 21.43
N GLN A 178 7.21 -32.99 22.58
CA GLN A 178 5.83 -32.74 22.87
C GLN A 178 5.52 -31.24 22.95
N ALA A 179 6.35 -30.48 23.66
CA ALA A 179 6.20 -29.03 23.76
C ALA A 179 6.27 -28.35 22.40
N TYR A 180 7.14 -28.85 21.50
CA TYR A 180 7.22 -28.34 20.13
C TYR A 180 5.96 -28.63 19.31
N LEU A 181 5.43 -29.85 19.41
CA LEU A 181 4.17 -30.20 18.73
C LEU A 181 2.99 -29.39 19.24
N ASP A 182 2.92 -29.18 20.56
CA ASP A 182 1.88 -28.35 21.19
C ASP A 182 1.97 -26.90 20.70
N MET A 183 3.18 -26.33 20.59
CA MET A 183 3.40 -25.00 20.03
C MET A 183 2.95 -24.92 18.57
N ILE A 184 3.32 -25.90 17.72
CA ILE A 184 2.87 -25.95 16.32
C ILE A 184 1.34 -25.98 16.24
N GLN A 185 0.71 -26.79 17.07
CA GLN A 185 -0.75 -26.89 17.10
C GLN A 185 -1.39 -25.58 17.56
N ALA A 186 -0.86 -24.96 18.62
CA ALA A 186 -1.33 -23.67 19.13
C ALA A 186 -1.14 -22.53 18.13
N ASN A 187 -0.12 -22.60 17.26
CA ASN A 187 0.17 -21.58 16.26
C ASN A 187 -0.74 -21.66 15.01
N ARG A 188 -1.46 -22.75 14.80
CA ARG A 188 -2.35 -22.95 13.63
C ARG A 188 -3.47 -21.93 13.58
N GLU A 189 -4.12 -21.69 14.70
CA GLU A 189 -5.25 -20.76 14.80
C GLU A 189 -4.81 -19.30 14.55
N PRO A 190 -3.79 -18.75 15.24
CA PRO A 190 -3.29 -17.41 14.95
C PRO A 190 -2.82 -17.22 13.50
N GLN A 191 -2.13 -18.21 12.91
CA GLN A 191 -1.69 -18.14 11.53
C GLN A 191 -2.87 -18.11 10.55
N SER A 192 -3.85 -18.99 10.74
CA SER A 192 -5.09 -18.99 9.96
C SER A 192 -5.87 -17.70 10.14
N GLY A 193 -5.93 -17.19 11.36
CA GLY A 193 -6.56 -15.91 11.68
C GLY A 193 -5.94 -14.73 10.95
N LYS A 194 -4.61 -14.66 10.88
CA LYS A 194 -3.89 -13.64 10.08
C LYS A 194 -4.24 -13.70 8.59
N LEU A 195 -4.26 -14.91 8.03
CA LEU A 195 -4.65 -15.09 6.62
C LEU A 195 -6.09 -14.66 6.37
N ASN A 196 -7.02 -14.99 7.28
CA ASN A 196 -8.41 -14.58 7.20
C ASN A 196 -8.57 -13.06 7.34
N ALA A 197 -7.79 -12.41 8.21
CA ALA A 197 -7.79 -10.96 8.35
C ALA A 197 -7.31 -10.28 7.06
N GLN A 198 -6.25 -10.78 6.43
CA GLN A 198 -5.75 -10.29 5.13
C GLN A 198 -6.78 -10.52 4.01
N ALA A 199 -7.43 -11.67 3.96
CA ALA A 199 -8.50 -11.95 2.99
C ALA A 199 -9.69 -11.00 3.17
N SER A 200 -10.09 -10.74 4.43
CA SER A 200 -11.16 -9.81 4.77
C SER A 200 -10.81 -8.38 4.38
N TYR A 201 -9.57 -7.95 4.60
CA TYR A 201 -9.06 -6.67 4.15
C TYR A 201 -9.12 -6.55 2.63
N SER A 202 -8.64 -7.55 1.90
CA SER A 202 -8.68 -7.57 0.43
C SER A 202 -10.11 -7.51 -0.11
N ALA A 203 -11.04 -8.24 0.50
CA ALA A 203 -12.46 -8.18 0.17
C ALA A 203 -13.08 -6.81 0.48
N GLY A 204 -12.64 -6.18 1.58
CA GLY A 204 -13.03 -4.83 1.95
C GLY A 204 -12.56 -3.77 0.96
N LEU A 205 -11.32 -3.89 0.44
CA LEU A 205 -10.82 -3.00 -0.60
C LEU A 205 -11.69 -3.01 -1.85
N ALA A 206 -12.18 -4.20 -2.25
CA ALA A 206 -13.08 -4.32 -3.40
C ALA A 206 -14.45 -3.66 -3.18
N LYS A 207 -14.86 -3.48 -1.92
CA LYS A 207 -16.13 -2.84 -1.54
C LYS A 207 -15.99 -1.35 -1.21
N ALA A 208 -14.77 -0.80 -1.32
CA ALA A 208 -14.51 0.60 -0.99
C ALA A 208 -15.42 1.54 -1.80
N PRO A 209 -16.00 2.56 -1.17
CA PRO A 209 -16.84 3.55 -1.86
C PRO A 209 -16.10 4.18 -3.03
N LYS A 210 -16.80 4.41 -4.14
CA LYS A 210 -16.22 5.14 -5.27
C LYS A 210 -16.13 6.62 -4.92
N ALA A 211 -15.05 7.26 -5.40
CA ALA A 211 -14.92 8.71 -5.28
C ALA A 211 -16.12 9.41 -5.92
N LYS A 212 -16.69 10.38 -5.22
CA LYS A 212 -17.83 11.18 -5.72
C LYS A 212 -17.27 12.31 -6.55
N THR A 213 -17.66 12.36 -7.83
CA THR A 213 -17.24 13.42 -8.76
C THR A 213 -18.42 14.38 -8.93
N LYS A 214 -18.22 15.65 -8.55
CA LYS A 214 -19.18 16.71 -8.75
C LYS A 214 -18.67 17.67 -9.83
N THR A 215 -19.36 17.72 -10.94
CA THR A 215 -19.08 18.68 -12.00
C THR A 215 -19.99 19.87 -11.83
N THR A 216 -19.42 21.04 -11.58
CA THR A 216 -20.15 22.32 -11.58
C THR A 216 -19.86 23.06 -12.86
N LYS A 217 -20.93 23.51 -13.55
CA LYS A 217 -20.84 24.40 -14.71
C LYS A 217 -21.09 25.81 -14.22
N LYS A 218 -20.21 26.73 -14.57
CA LYS A 218 -20.35 28.16 -14.31
C LYS A 218 -20.29 28.90 -15.63
N ASP A 219 -20.97 30.02 -15.72
CA ASP A 219 -20.87 30.90 -16.87
C ASP A 219 -19.43 31.38 -17.03
N ASN A 220 -18.96 31.35 -18.23
CA ASN A 220 -17.61 31.76 -18.53
C ASN A 220 -17.55 33.30 -18.67
N PRO A 221 -16.90 34.03 -17.75
CA PRO A 221 -16.80 35.49 -17.82
C PRO A 221 -16.09 35.97 -19.09
N ASN A 222 -15.14 35.16 -19.59
CA ASN A 222 -14.45 35.52 -20.84
C ASN A 222 -15.37 35.39 -22.05
N TYR A 223 -16.34 34.47 -22.04
CA TYR A 223 -17.34 34.39 -23.09
C TYR A 223 -18.23 35.61 -23.08
N ASN A 224 -18.70 36.05 -21.93
CA ASN A 224 -19.53 37.27 -21.80
C ASN A 224 -18.78 38.50 -22.25
N ALA A 225 -17.47 38.64 -21.95
CA ALA A 225 -16.63 39.71 -22.43
C ALA A 225 -16.46 39.65 -23.96
N ALA A 226 -16.15 38.47 -24.50
CA ALA A 226 -16.00 38.30 -25.96
C ALA A 226 -17.32 38.54 -26.69
N LEU A 227 -18.46 38.19 -26.11
CA LEU A 227 -19.79 38.45 -26.64
C LEU A 227 -20.06 39.95 -26.70
N GLN A 228 -19.76 40.69 -25.62
CA GLN A 228 -19.91 42.14 -25.56
C GLN A 228 -19.03 42.85 -26.55
N ASP A 229 -17.79 42.43 -26.70
CA ASP A 229 -16.85 42.99 -27.68
C ASP A 229 -17.29 42.74 -29.13
N SER A 230 -17.79 41.53 -29.40
CA SER A 230 -18.34 41.16 -30.70
C SER A 230 -19.59 41.96 -31.03
N TYR A 231 -20.47 42.17 -30.04
CA TYR A 231 -21.65 43.02 -30.20
C TYR A 231 -21.25 44.48 -30.52
N ASN A 232 -20.33 45.05 -29.74
CA ASN A 232 -19.81 46.39 -29.96
C ASN A 232 -19.14 46.55 -31.33
N MET A 233 -18.45 45.51 -31.79
CA MET A 233 -17.82 45.51 -33.11
C MET A 233 -18.85 45.56 -34.24
N LEU A 234 -19.92 44.81 -34.17
CA LEU A 234 -21.04 44.84 -35.12
C LEU A 234 -21.76 46.20 -35.11
N ARG A 235 -21.95 46.80 -33.93
CA ARG A 235 -22.53 48.14 -33.79
C ARG A 235 -21.67 49.19 -34.47
N ARG A 236 -20.35 49.18 -34.30
CA ARG A 236 -19.43 50.11 -34.96
C ARG A 236 -19.39 49.94 -36.47
N ALA A 237 -19.68 48.73 -36.98
CA ALA A 237 -19.78 48.45 -38.41
C ALA A 237 -21.13 48.87 -39.00
N GLY A 238 -22.04 49.48 -38.21
CA GLY A 238 -23.31 50.01 -38.63
C GLY A 238 -24.46 49.01 -38.68
N TYR A 239 -24.39 47.92 -37.92
CA TYR A 239 -25.55 47.06 -37.71
C TYR A 239 -26.47 47.68 -36.65
N SER A 240 -27.77 47.47 -36.77
CA SER A 240 -28.74 47.83 -35.71
C SER A 240 -28.58 46.90 -34.51
N ASP A 241 -29.07 47.29 -33.34
CA ASP A 241 -29.01 46.50 -32.12
C ASP A 241 -29.65 45.10 -32.28
N SER A 242 -30.87 45.07 -32.86
CA SER A 242 -31.56 43.83 -33.13
C SER A 242 -30.82 42.90 -34.10
N MET A 243 -30.22 43.49 -35.14
CA MET A 243 -29.46 42.73 -36.13
C MET A 243 -28.15 42.17 -35.50
N ALA A 244 -27.45 42.97 -34.70
CA ALA A 244 -26.25 42.53 -34.00
C ALA A 244 -26.56 41.39 -33.03
N ALA A 245 -27.62 41.49 -32.21
CA ALA A 245 -28.08 40.45 -31.31
C ALA A 245 -28.39 39.15 -32.08
N ARG A 246 -29.20 39.25 -33.16
CA ARG A 246 -29.59 38.09 -33.97
C ARG A 246 -28.37 37.38 -34.62
N LEU A 247 -27.38 38.16 -35.12
CA LEU A 247 -26.17 37.61 -35.74
C LEU A 247 -25.30 36.85 -34.74
N LEU A 248 -25.37 37.22 -33.47
CA LEU A 248 -24.64 36.56 -32.36
C LEU A 248 -25.49 35.46 -31.68
N GLY A 249 -26.76 35.22 -32.10
CA GLY A 249 -27.61 34.18 -31.57
C GLY A 249 -28.16 34.53 -30.20
N LEU A 250 -28.40 35.80 -29.90
CA LEU A 250 -28.95 36.28 -28.60
C LEU A 250 -30.48 36.47 -28.62
N GLU A 251 -31.10 36.27 -29.78
CA GLU A 251 -32.56 36.30 -29.98
C GLU A 251 -33.09 34.92 -30.35
#